data_7c1a727d8dcf405c6d56d637742f8227
#
_entry.id   7c1a727d8dcf405c6d56d637742f8227
#
_cell.length_a   1.000
_cell.length_b   1.000
_cell.length_c   1.000
_cell.angle_alpha   90.00
_cell.angle_beta   90.00
_cell.angle_gamma   90.00
#
_symmetry.space_group_name_H-M   'P 1'
#
loop_
_entity.id
_entity.type
_entity.pdbx_description
1 polymer ?
#
loop_
_entity_poly.entity_id
_entity_poly.type
_entity_poly.pdbx_seq_one_letter_code
_entity_poly.pdbx_strand_id
1 'polypeptide(L)'
;TVAFLRWDREGRPLVVVANFSPIHRKGYQVGLPFPGTWAPVFNTDAEEFGGAGLGDTAPIKSVDIPCHNQEQSMTIDLPPMSVMIYRCTRRAPVRKKKDSEKAGEKKTSGKVKKPEGAKDAGTAAKKTQAIKTVKKKDDQA
;
A
#
# COMPACT_ATOMS: atom_id res chain seq x y z
N THR A 1 -14.38 -5.91 7.42
CA THR A 1 -13.22 -5.73 8.31
C THR A 1 -13.42 -4.51 9.17
N VAL A 2 -13.09 -4.61 10.44
CA VAL A 2 -13.12 -3.52 11.41
C VAL A 2 -11.73 -3.39 12.03
N ALA A 3 -11.21 -2.17 12.16
CA ALA A 3 -9.96 -1.90 12.83
C ALA A 3 -10.15 -0.76 13.84
N PHE A 4 -9.62 -0.92 15.03
CA PHE A 4 -9.68 0.10 16.06
C PHE A 4 -8.46 0.07 16.99
N LEU A 5 -8.21 1.19 17.67
CA LEU A 5 -7.16 1.35 18.67
C LEU A 5 -7.74 1.22 20.07
N ARG A 6 -7.02 0.52 20.93
CA ARG A 6 -7.28 0.46 22.35
C ARG A 6 -6.04 0.95 23.10
N TRP A 7 -6.22 1.85 24.05
CA TRP A 7 -5.14 2.41 24.86
C TRP A 7 -5.24 1.87 26.29
N ASP A 8 -4.11 1.48 26.84
CA ASP A 8 -4.02 1.16 28.27
C ASP A 8 -3.85 2.44 29.12
N ARG A 9 -3.83 2.26 30.45
CA ARG A 9 -3.65 3.38 31.39
C ARG A 9 -2.27 4.06 31.26
N GLU A 10 -1.30 3.36 30.70
CA GLU A 10 0.07 3.84 30.49
C GLU A 10 0.25 4.47 29.11
N GLY A 11 -0.82 4.62 28.34
CA GLY A 11 -0.80 5.20 27.01
C GLY A 11 -0.14 4.31 25.94
N ARG A 12 -0.15 2.99 26.13
CA ARG A 12 0.33 2.01 25.15
C ARG A 12 -0.84 1.54 24.30
N PRO A 13 -0.79 1.68 22.97
CA PRO A 13 -1.88 1.24 22.11
C PRO A 13 -1.78 -0.25 21.77
N LEU A 14 -2.95 -0.85 21.63
CA LEU A 14 -3.20 -2.08 20.91
C LEU A 14 -3.96 -1.75 19.64
N VAL A 15 -3.55 -2.34 18.53
CA VAL A 15 -4.30 -2.31 17.27
C VAL A 15 -5.06 -3.61 17.19
N VAL A 16 -6.37 -3.52 17.13
CA VAL A 16 -7.26 -4.68 16.98
C VAL A 16 -7.85 -4.64 15.58
N VAL A 17 -7.71 -5.74 14.84
CA VAL A 17 -8.25 -5.88 13.49
C VAL A 17 -9.08 -7.14 13.42
N ALA A 18 -10.36 -7.01 13.07
CA ALA A 18 -11.30 -8.11 12.93
C ALA A 18 -11.74 -8.25 11.47
N ASN A 19 -11.67 -9.46 10.96
CA ASN A 19 -12.17 -9.83 9.63
C ASN A 19 -13.40 -10.74 9.79
N PHE A 20 -14.57 -10.18 9.55
CA PHE A 20 -15.83 -10.93 9.57
C PHE A 20 -16.22 -11.51 8.21
N SER A 21 -15.26 -11.57 7.27
CA SER A 21 -15.45 -12.13 5.94
C SER A 21 -14.75 -13.49 5.84
N PRO A 22 -15.31 -14.45 5.07
CA PRO A 22 -14.64 -15.73 4.80
C PRO A 22 -13.44 -15.61 3.85
N ILE A 23 -13.09 -14.38 3.45
CA ILE A 23 -11.99 -14.12 2.53
C ILE A 23 -10.72 -13.80 3.31
N HIS A 24 -9.63 -14.50 3.02
CA HIS A 24 -8.30 -14.18 3.49
C HIS A 24 -7.81 -12.89 2.84
N ARG A 25 -7.44 -11.90 3.64
CA ARG A 25 -6.99 -10.58 3.17
C ARG A 25 -5.48 -10.45 3.33
N LYS A 26 -4.75 -10.91 2.31
CA LYS A 26 -3.29 -10.74 2.24
C LYS A 26 -2.93 -9.30 1.92
N GLY A 27 -1.95 -8.76 2.63
CA GLY A 27 -1.48 -7.40 2.39
C GLY A 27 -2.49 -6.32 2.77
N TYR A 28 -3.34 -6.55 3.78
CA TYR A 28 -4.30 -5.56 4.25
C TYR A 28 -3.59 -4.43 4.99
N GLN A 29 -3.83 -3.18 4.59
CA GLN A 29 -3.18 -2.01 5.18
C GLN A 29 -4.01 -1.44 6.32
N VAL A 30 -3.35 -1.20 7.47
CA VAL A 30 -3.97 -0.68 8.69
C VAL A 30 -3.23 0.57 9.16
N GLY A 31 -3.98 1.65 9.45
CA GLY A 31 -3.43 2.89 9.97
C GLY A 31 -2.92 2.74 11.41
N LEU A 32 -1.82 3.44 11.71
CA LEU A 32 -1.13 3.41 13.00
C LEU A 32 -0.97 4.82 13.58
N PRO A 33 -1.07 4.99 14.90
CA PRO A 33 -1.03 6.31 15.54
C PRO A 33 0.39 6.92 15.56
N PHE A 34 1.44 6.12 15.37
CA PHE A 34 2.83 6.56 15.31
C PHE A 34 3.73 5.50 14.69
N PRO A 35 4.93 5.89 14.21
CA PRO A 35 5.90 4.94 13.65
C PRO A 35 6.47 4.02 14.73
N GLY A 36 6.75 2.77 14.34
CA GLY A 36 7.31 1.79 15.26
C GLY A 36 7.34 0.37 14.71
N THR A 37 7.67 -0.56 15.59
CA THR A 37 7.58 -2.00 15.35
C THR A 37 6.39 -2.55 16.13
N TRP A 38 5.54 -3.28 15.44
CA TRP A 38 4.29 -3.81 15.98
C TRP A 38 4.33 -5.33 15.90
N ALA A 39 4.19 -5.99 17.03
CA ALA A 39 4.19 -7.44 17.11
C ALA A 39 2.76 -7.97 17.26
N PRO A 40 2.39 -9.04 16.55
CA PRO A 40 1.16 -9.78 16.82
C PRO A 40 1.26 -10.37 18.23
N VAL A 41 0.24 -10.15 19.05
CA VAL A 41 0.16 -10.67 20.42
C VAL A 41 -1.03 -11.61 20.62
N PHE A 42 -1.95 -11.61 19.66
CA PHE A 42 -3.10 -12.51 19.68
C PHE A 42 -3.61 -12.73 18.25
N ASN A 43 -3.97 -13.99 17.95
CA ASN A 43 -4.55 -14.42 16.69
C ASN A 43 -5.60 -15.49 16.97
N THR A 44 -6.87 -15.24 16.67
CA THR A 44 -7.91 -16.24 16.87
C THR A 44 -7.84 -17.42 15.89
N ASP A 45 -7.09 -17.28 14.79
CA ASP A 45 -6.86 -18.34 13.81
C ASP A 45 -5.60 -19.16 14.12
N ALA A 46 -4.99 -18.98 15.29
CA ALA A 46 -3.87 -19.80 15.71
C ALA A 46 -4.29 -21.28 15.92
N GLU A 47 -3.38 -22.19 15.63
CA GLU A 47 -3.63 -23.64 15.74
C GLU A 47 -4.06 -24.06 17.15
N GLU A 48 -3.55 -23.39 18.20
CA GLU A 48 -3.92 -23.63 19.60
C GLU A 48 -5.41 -23.38 19.89
N PHE A 49 -6.07 -22.56 19.05
CA PHE A 49 -7.52 -22.30 19.13
C PHE A 49 -8.31 -23.09 18.08
N GLY A 50 -7.68 -24.04 17.38
CA GLY A 50 -8.30 -24.84 16.32
C GLY A 50 -8.40 -24.11 14.97
N GLY A 51 -7.65 -23.04 14.79
CA GLY A 51 -7.56 -22.31 13.52
C GLY A 51 -6.56 -22.95 12.53
N ALA A 52 -6.42 -22.32 11.38
CA ALA A 52 -5.50 -22.78 10.31
C ALA A 52 -4.05 -22.28 10.48
N GLY A 53 -3.78 -21.48 11.51
CA GLY A 53 -2.45 -20.91 11.76
C GLY A 53 -2.04 -19.83 10.77
N LEU A 54 -3.01 -19.22 10.09
CA LEU A 54 -2.75 -18.14 9.13
C LEU A 54 -2.52 -16.81 9.86
N GLY A 55 -1.95 -15.82 9.12
CA GLY A 55 -1.69 -14.49 9.62
C GLY A 55 -0.24 -14.25 10.03
N ASP A 56 0.04 -13.05 10.49
CA ASP A 56 1.40 -12.63 10.84
C ASP A 56 1.84 -13.27 12.17
N THR A 57 3.04 -13.80 12.16
CA THR A 57 3.71 -14.35 13.37
C THR A 57 4.90 -13.51 13.81
N ALA A 58 5.44 -12.67 12.90
CA ALA A 58 6.61 -11.84 13.14
C ALA A 58 6.24 -10.36 13.36
N PRO A 59 7.08 -9.61 14.09
CA PRO A 59 6.90 -8.17 14.23
C PRO A 59 7.01 -7.42 12.91
N ILE A 60 6.09 -6.47 12.68
CA ILE A 60 5.98 -5.66 11.46
C ILE A 60 6.43 -4.23 11.75
N LYS A 61 7.21 -3.65 10.85
CA LYS A 61 7.59 -2.24 10.91
C LYS A 61 6.53 -1.38 10.22
N SER A 62 6.21 -0.24 10.83
CA SER A 62 5.36 0.77 10.18
C SER A 62 6.04 1.39 8.96
N VAL A 63 5.24 1.86 8.04
CA VAL A 63 5.64 2.62 6.85
C VAL A 63 4.97 4.00 6.84
N ASP A 64 5.63 4.99 6.22
CA ASP A 64 5.14 6.38 6.11
C ASP A 64 4.09 6.50 4.98
N ILE A 65 3.09 5.64 5.01
CA ILE A 65 1.97 5.63 4.06
C ILE A 65 0.69 5.92 4.85
N PRO A 66 -0.01 7.02 4.56
CA PRO A 66 -1.26 7.36 5.24
C PRO A 66 -2.35 6.32 4.98
N CYS A 67 -3.04 5.90 6.04
CA CYS A 67 -4.17 4.99 5.99
C CYS A 67 -5.11 5.23 7.17
N HIS A 68 -6.42 5.12 6.96
CA HIS A 68 -7.44 5.28 8.02
C HIS A 68 -7.26 6.57 8.86
N ASN A 69 -7.00 7.70 8.22
CA ASN A 69 -6.74 9.00 8.86
C ASN A 69 -5.52 9.01 9.80
N GLN A 70 -4.59 8.08 9.64
CA GLN A 70 -3.31 8.04 10.32
C GLN A 70 -2.19 8.27 9.31
N GLU A 71 -1.08 8.93 9.73
CA GLU A 71 0.06 9.18 8.85
C GLU A 71 0.96 7.97 8.63
N GLN A 72 0.84 6.98 9.50
CA GLN A 72 1.58 5.73 9.49
C GLN A 72 0.65 4.56 9.22
N SER A 73 1.19 3.51 8.65
CA SER A 73 0.45 2.25 8.47
C SER A 73 1.36 1.03 8.58
N MET A 74 0.77 -0.14 8.68
CA MET A 74 1.42 -1.43 8.51
C MET A 74 0.60 -2.29 7.55
N THR A 75 1.27 -3.19 6.87
CA THR A 75 0.64 -4.19 6.01
C THR A 75 0.62 -5.52 6.75
N ILE A 76 -0.56 -6.10 6.89
CA ILE A 76 -0.80 -7.32 7.64
C ILE A 76 -1.40 -8.43 6.78
N ASP A 77 -1.21 -9.66 7.22
CA ASP A 77 -1.90 -10.83 6.68
C ASP A 77 -3.07 -11.18 7.63
N LEU A 78 -4.30 -10.98 7.16
CA LEU A 78 -5.50 -11.06 7.98
C LEU A 78 -6.35 -12.28 7.59
N PRO A 79 -6.37 -13.34 8.42
CA PRO A 79 -7.11 -14.57 8.13
C PRO A 79 -8.62 -14.36 7.98
N PRO A 80 -9.33 -15.31 7.36
CA PRO A 80 -10.79 -15.31 7.32
C PRO A 80 -11.39 -15.42 8.72
N MET A 81 -12.53 -14.77 8.95
CA MET A 81 -13.33 -14.90 10.19
C MET A 81 -12.51 -14.82 11.48
N SER A 82 -11.49 -13.94 11.51
CA SER A 82 -10.49 -13.87 12.58
C SER A 82 -10.34 -12.49 13.19
N VAL A 83 -9.69 -12.46 14.35
CA VAL A 83 -9.26 -11.24 15.04
C VAL A 83 -7.76 -11.32 15.29
N MET A 84 -7.05 -10.29 14.87
CA MET A 84 -5.63 -10.10 15.14
C MET A 84 -5.44 -8.90 16.08
N ILE A 85 -4.54 -9.04 17.06
CA ILE A 85 -4.18 -7.95 17.97
C ILE A 85 -2.68 -7.71 17.88
N TYR A 86 -2.30 -6.46 17.66
CA TYR A 86 -0.90 -6.04 17.57
C TYR A 86 -0.58 -5.04 18.67
N ARG A 87 0.61 -5.17 19.25
CA ARG A 87 1.17 -4.26 20.25
C ARG A 87 2.44 -3.61 19.74
N CYS A 88 2.59 -2.31 19.98
CA CYS A 88 3.85 -1.63 19.72
C CYS A 88 4.94 -2.13 20.68
N THR A 89 5.98 -2.75 20.13
CA THR A 89 7.14 -3.23 20.90
C THR A 89 8.28 -2.21 20.93
N ARG A 90 8.40 -1.39 19.87
CA ARG A 90 9.39 -0.34 19.75
C ARG A 90 8.83 0.85 19.00
N ARG A 91 8.72 1.98 19.69
CA ARG A 91 8.34 3.25 19.07
C ARG A 91 9.54 3.87 18.34
N ALA A 92 9.34 4.27 17.08
CA ALA A 92 10.33 5.01 16.33
C ALA A 92 10.09 6.53 16.45
N PRO A 93 11.12 7.38 16.34
CA PRO A 93 10.92 8.82 16.31
C PRO A 93 10.12 9.21 15.06
N VAL A 94 9.17 10.13 15.24
CA VAL A 94 8.41 10.71 14.13
C VAL A 94 9.38 11.54 13.27
N ARG A 95 9.58 11.15 12.03
CA ARG A 95 10.31 11.97 11.06
C ARG A 95 9.42 13.14 10.67
N LYS A 96 9.78 14.37 11.09
CA LYS A 96 9.14 15.56 10.54
C LYS A 96 9.39 15.57 9.05
N LYS A 97 8.33 15.56 8.23
CA LYS A 97 8.43 15.83 6.78
C LYS A 97 9.09 17.20 6.69
N LYS A 98 10.28 17.27 6.09
CA LYS A 98 10.86 18.56 5.65
C LYS A 98 9.91 19.05 4.57
N ASP A 99 9.29 20.19 4.81
CA ASP A 99 8.53 20.93 3.83
C ASP A 99 9.40 21.14 2.60
N SER A 100 9.15 20.38 1.55
CA SER A 100 9.71 20.59 0.24
C SER A 100 8.85 21.61 -0.52
N GLU A 101 8.64 22.78 0.09
CA GLU A 101 8.14 23.98 -0.58
C GLU A 101 9.27 25.01 -0.60
N LYS A 102 10.08 24.97 -1.66
CA LYS A 102 10.72 26.14 -2.29
C LYS A 102 11.72 25.66 -3.35
N ALA A 103 11.26 25.42 -4.55
CA ALA A 103 12.08 25.61 -5.74
C ALA A 103 11.17 25.66 -6.97
N GLY A 104 10.86 26.84 -7.44
CA GLY A 104 10.19 26.94 -8.73
C GLY A 104 9.60 28.30 -9.07
N GLU A 105 10.24 29.39 -8.63
CA GLU A 105 9.96 30.68 -9.28
C GLU A 105 11.28 31.39 -9.60
N LYS A 106 11.86 31.03 -10.72
CA LYS A 106 12.90 31.82 -11.36
C LYS A 106 12.38 32.29 -12.70
N LYS A 107 11.90 33.54 -12.71
CA LYS A 107 11.66 34.36 -13.88
C LYS A 107 12.89 34.35 -14.77
N THR A 108 12.73 33.97 -16.02
CA THR A 108 13.61 34.38 -17.10
C THR A 108 12.82 35.13 -18.13
N SER A 109 12.84 36.46 -18.01
CA SER A 109 12.64 37.40 -19.11
C SER A 109 13.90 37.33 -19.98
N GLY A 110 13.75 37.12 -21.28
CA GLY A 110 14.90 37.27 -22.18
C GLY A 110 14.68 36.84 -23.61
N LYS A 111 14.07 37.75 -24.37
CA LYS A 111 14.45 38.10 -25.73
C LYS A 111 14.17 37.14 -26.90
N VAL A 112 13.15 37.53 -27.63
CA VAL A 112 12.85 37.24 -29.03
C VAL A 112 14.07 37.43 -29.93
N LYS A 113 14.38 36.43 -30.76
CA LYS A 113 14.99 36.59 -32.08
C LYS A 113 14.52 35.46 -33.00
N LYS A 114 13.73 35.86 -34.01
CA LYS A 114 13.46 35.10 -35.23
C LYS A 114 14.68 35.25 -36.15
N PRO A 115 15.06 34.25 -36.95
CA PRO A 115 14.79 34.35 -38.37
C PRO A 115 14.34 33.03 -39.05
N GLU A 116 13.52 33.23 -39.99
CA GLU A 116 13.20 32.70 -41.30
C GLU A 116 14.11 31.63 -41.90
N GLY A 117 13.44 30.74 -42.67
CA GLY A 117 14.02 29.99 -43.81
C GLY A 117 13.58 28.54 -43.83
N ALA A 118 12.44 28.20 -44.37
CA ALA A 118 12.15 27.64 -45.70
C ALA A 118 12.48 26.14 -45.92
N LYS A 119 11.43 25.39 -46.35
CA LYS A 119 11.39 24.25 -47.32
C LYS A 119 11.88 22.89 -46.81
N ASP A 120 11.34 21.79 -47.14
CA ASP A 120 10.31 21.28 -48.04
C ASP A 120 10.20 19.76 -47.81
N ALA A 121 9.02 19.23 -48.06
CA ALA A 121 8.71 17.96 -48.69
C ALA A 121 9.12 16.60 -48.05
N GLY A 122 8.12 15.73 -47.96
CA GLY A 122 8.29 14.35 -48.30
C GLY A 122 7.56 13.33 -47.41
N THR A 123 6.28 13.12 -47.69
CA THR A 123 5.63 11.89 -48.15
C THR A 123 5.78 10.61 -47.33
N ALA A 124 4.64 10.22 -46.81
CA ALA A 124 3.95 8.89 -46.86
C ALA A 124 4.70 7.61 -46.50
N ALA A 125 4.11 6.81 -45.62
CA ALA A 125 3.52 5.51 -45.91
C ALA A 125 3.15 4.77 -44.60
N LYS A 126 1.90 4.63 -44.35
CA LYS A 126 1.09 3.39 -44.19
C LYS A 126 1.89 2.11 -44.03
N LYS A 127 1.66 1.40 -42.90
CA LYS A 127 1.38 -0.05 -42.97
C LYS A 127 0.63 -0.52 -41.70
N THR A 128 -0.60 -0.81 -41.93
CA THR A 128 -1.48 -1.69 -41.16
C THR A 128 -1.07 -3.13 -41.37
N GLN A 129 -1.19 -3.98 -40.37
CA GLN A 129 -1.48 -5.44 -40.42
C GLN A 129 -1.02 -6.06 -39.09
N ALA A 130 -1.64 -7.02 -38.46
CA ALA A 130 -2.87 -7.78 -38.70
C ALA A 130 -3.12 -8.58 -37.40
N ILE A 131 -4.37 -8.71 -37.08
CA ILE A 131 -4.94 -9.62 -36.09
C ILE A 131 -4.66 -11.07 -36.55
N LYS A 132 -4.17 -11.94 -35.65
CA LYS A 132 -4.27 -13.40 -35.82
C LYS A 132 -5.00 -14.01 -34.64
N THR A 133 -6.26 -14.23 -34.89
CA THR A 133 -7.14 -15.22 -34.26
C THR A 133 -6.61 -16.61 -34.61
N VAL A 134 -6.43 -17.49 -33.64
CA VAL A 134 -6.31 -18.92 -33.87
C VAL A 134 -7.35 -19.65 -33.02
N LYS A 135 -8.16 -20.37 -33.77
CA LYS A 135 -9.32 -21.22 -33.44
C LYS A 135 -8.97 -22.41 -32.54
N LYS A 136 -9.88 -22.66 -31.63
CA LYS A 136 -10.51 -23.90 -31.18
C LYS A 136 -10.09 -25.19 -31.92
N LYS A 137 -9.72 -26.18 -31.12
CA LYS A 137 -9.91 -27.59 -31.52
C LYS A 137 -10.32 -28.38 -30.29
N ASP A 138 -11.57 -28.78 -30.30
CA ASP A 138 -12.16 -29.91 -29.58
C ASP A 138 -11.56 -31.20 -30.13
N ASP A 139 -11.30 -32.20 -29.30
CA ASP A 139 -11.62 -33.61 -29.49
C ASP A 139 -11.18 -34.40 -28.23
N GLN A 140 -12.12 -34.97 -27.60
CA GLN A 140 -12.53 -36.34 -27.33
C GLN A 140 -11.40 -37.39 -27.13
N ALA A 141 -11.29 -37.92 -25.93
CA ALA A 141 -11.45 -39.34 -25.57
C ALA A 141 -11.48 -39.45 -24.03
#